data_1b803d49952311c4a0155050ac58c0a7
#
_entry.id   1b803d49952311c4a0155050ac58c0a7
#
_cell.length_a   1.000
_cell.length_b   1.000
_cell.length_c   1.000
_cell.angle_alpha   90.00
_cell.angle_beta   90.00
_cell.angle_gamma   90.00
#
_symmetry.space_group_name_H-M   'P 1'
#
loop_
_entity.id
_entity.type
_entity.pdbx_description
1 polymer ?
#
loop_
_entity_poly.entity_id
_entity_poly.type
_entity_poly.pdbx_seq_one_letter_code
_entity_poly.pdbx_strand_id
1 'polypeptide(L)'
;MLTITQSAVTVLKAAKAANGAKDDAGIRILSGLKSDHSGMVAIGFAISDSPYPGDEKFEQDGLRIFVEDALVDPLDGRTLDVREASEGPELVFR
;
A
#
# COMPACT_ATOMS: atom_id res chain seq x y z
N MET A 1 -10.82 -3.11 -8.81
CA MET A 1 -10.29 -3.15 -7.44
C MET A 1 -8.82 -3.57 -7.47
N LEU A 2 -8.01 -2.97 -6.62
CA LEU A 2 -6.61 -3.34 -6.49
C LEU A 2 -6.48 -4.75 -5.90
N THR A 3 -5.63 -5.57 -6.50
CA THR A 3 -5.30 -6.90 -5.99
C THR A 3 -3.97 -6.82 -5.24
N ILE A 4 -3.88 -7.50 -4.10
CA ILE A 4 -2.65 -7.56 -3.31
C ILE A 4 -2.26 -9.03 -3.17
N THR A 5 -1.03 -9.37 -3.58
CA THR A 5 -0.57 -10.76 -3.50
C THR A 5 -0.28 -11.14 -2.05
N GLN A 6 -0.24 -12.44 -1.77
CA GLN A 6 0.12 -12.96 -0.46
C GLN A 6 1.53 -12.48 -0.05
N SER A 7 2.46 -12.46 -0.99
CA SER A 7 3.81 -11.95 -0.73
C SER A 7 3.80 -10.49 -0.30
N ALA A 8 3.00 -9.66 -0.96
CA ALA A 8 2.89 -8.25 -0.60
C ALA A 8 2.23 -8.08 0.78
N VAL A 9 1.21 -8.87 1.10
CA VAL A 9 0.59 -8.86 2.43
C VAL A 9 1.64 -9.17 3.49
N THR A 10 2.48 -10.17 3.27
CA THR A 10 3.54 -10.57 4.21
C THR A 10 4.52 -9.44 4.45
N VAL A 11 4.96 -8.76 3.38
CA VAL A 11 5.88 -7.61 3.51
C VAL A 11 5.23 -6.47 4.29
N LEU A 12 3.97 -6.16 4.00
CA LEU A 12 3.26 -5.07 4.68
C LEU A 12 3.03 -5.39 6.16
N LYS A 13 2.69 -6.63 6.50
CA LYS A 13 2.55 -7.05 7.89
C LYS A 13 3.88 -6.95 8.65
N ALA A 14 4.97 -7.35 8.01
CA ALA A 14 6.30 -7.24 8.60
C ALA A 14 6.67 -5.77 8.85
N ALA A 15 6.32 -4.89 7.94
CA ALA A 15 6.57 -3.45 8.11
C ALA A 15 5.78 -2.88 9.29
N LYS A 16 4.52 -3.28 9.47
CA LYS A 16 3.72 -2.89 10.64
C LYS A 16 4.39 -3.35 11.94
N ALA A 17 4.79 -4.60 12.00
CA ALA A 17 5.42 -5.16 13.20
C ALA A 17 6.74 -4.46 13.51
N ALA A 18 7.55 -4.19 12.49
CA ALA A 18 8.83 -3.51 12.65
C ALA A 18 8.69 -2.08 13.20
N ASN A 19 7.55 -1.44 12.93
CA ASN A 19 7.25 -0.08 13.41
C ASN A 19 6.44 -0.06 14.71
N GLY A 20 6.18 -1.22 15.31
CA GLY A 20 5.43 -1.28 16.57
C GLY A 20 3.97 -0.89 16.44
N ALA A 21 3.40 -1.01 15.24
CA ALA A 21 2.01 -0.62 15.01
C ALA A 21 1.05 -1.58 15.72
N LYS A 22 -0.13 -1.05 16.07
CA LYS A 22 -1.19 -1.86 16.69
C LYS A 22 -1.70 -2.90 15.70
N ASP A 23 -2.21 -4.01 16.20
CA ASP A 23 -2.73 -5.10 15.36
C ASP A 23 -3.84 -4.63 14.42
N ASP A 24 -4.69 -3.70 14.87
CA ASP A 24 -5.79 -3.17 14.08
C ASP A 24 -5.42 -2.01 13.16
N ALA A 25 -4.17 -1.54 13.22
CA ALA A 25 -3.69 -0.53 12.28
C ALA A 25 -3.65 -1.09 10.86
N GLY A 26 -3.92 -0.24 9.89
CA GLY A 26 -3.91 -0.59 8.48
C GLY A 26 -2.74 0.02 7.72
N ILE A 27 -2.63 -0.33 6.46
CA ILE A 27 -1.69 0.28 5.53
C ILE A 27 -2.48 1.21 4.61
N ARG A 28 -2.10 2.47 4.59
CA ARG A 28 -2.70 3.45 3.69
C ARG A 28 -1.79 3.61 2.46
N ILE A 29 -2.38 3.43 1.29
CA ILE A 29 -1.71 3.65 0.01
C ILE A 29 -2.08 5.05 -0.44
N LEU A 30 -1.09 5.90 -0.62
CA LEU A 30 -1.32 7.32 -0.87
C LEU A 30 -0.39 7.84 -1.97
N SER A 31 -0.82 8.93 -2.61
CA SER A 31 0.01 9.64 -3.57
C SER A 31 1.06 10.47 -2.84
N GLY A 32 2.29 10.44 -3.35
CA GLY A 32 3.36 11.25 -2.79
C GLY A 32 3.18 12.72 -3.10
N LEU A 33 3.86 13.58 -2.33
CA LEU A 33 3.83 15.02 -2.52
C LEU A 33 4.70 15.50 -3.67
N LYS A 34 5.57 14.62 -4.18
CA LYS A 34 6.49 14.94 -5.27
C LYS A 34 6.21 14.05 -6.46
N SER A 35 6.13 14.65 -7.63
CA SER A 35 6.18 13.90 -8.88
C SER A 35 7.64 13.74 -9.28
N ASP A 36 7.97 12.67 -9.99
CA ASP A 36 9.28 12.53 -10.60
C ASP A 36 9.35 13.36 -11.89
N HIS A 37 10.51 13.35 -12.56
CA HIS A 37 10.72 14.14 -13.76
C HIS A 37 9.90 13.64 -14.98
N SER A 38 9.29 12.47 -14.88
CA SER A 38 8.40 11.96 -15.92
C SER A 38 6.97 12.44 -15.74
N GLY A 39 6.67 13.15 -14.67
CA GLY A 39 5.32 13.60 -14.35
C GLY A 39 4.46 12.54 -13.67
N MET A 40 5.02 11.38 -13.35
CA MET A 40 4.29 10.34 -12.63
C MET A 40 4.22 10.67 -11.15
N VAL A 41 3.05 10.43 -10.54
CA VAL A 41 2.87 10.63 -9.10
C VAL A 41 3.51 9.48 -8.37
N ALA A 42 4.36 9.78 -7.40
CA ALA A 42 4.94 8.77 -6.53
C ALA A 42 3.84 8.16 -5.64
N ILE A 43 3.88 6.86 -5.45
CA ILE A 43 2.94 6.15 -4.58
C ILE A 43 3.70 5.72 -3.34
N GLY A 44 3.16 6.07 -2.19
CA GLY A 44 3.76 5.73 -0.90
C GLY A 44 2.85 4.86 -0.06
N PHE A 45 3.42 4.35 1.01
CA PHE A 45 2.72 3.50 1.98
C PHE A 45 2.93 4.11 3.37
N ALA A 46 1.86 4.17 4.15
CA ALA A 46 1.93 4.66 5.52
C ALA A 46 1.11 3.75 6.43
N ILE A 47 1.54 3.62 7.66
CA ILE A 47 0.76 2.92 8.69
C ILE A 47 -0.26 3.91 9.24
N SER A 48 -1.52 3.51 9.28
CA SER A 48 -2.60 4.38 9.75
C SER A 48 -3.55 3.60 10.64
N ASP A 49 -3.99 4.24 11.73
CA ASP A 49 -4.96 3.64 12.64
C ASP A 49 -6.37 3.64 12.06
N SER A 50 -6.65 4.55 11.14
CA SER A 50 -7.98 4.69 10.55
C SER A 50 -7.88 5.25 9.14
N PRO A 51 -8.90 5.00 8.29
CA PRO A 51 -8.92 5.58 6.95
C PRO A 51 -9.19 7.08 7.00
N TYR A 52 -8.74 7.79 5.99
CA TYR A 52 -9.09 9.19 5.78
C TYR A 52 -10.43 9.27 5.03
N PRO A 53 -11.15 10.40 5.13
CA PRO A 53 -12.38 10.58 4.37
C PRO A 53 -12.15 10.35 2.87
N GLY A 54 -13.02 9.56 2.24
CA GLY A 54 -12.89 9.23 0.83
C GLY A 54 -12.03 8.02 0.51
N ASP A 55 -11.27 7.52 1.46
CA ASP A 55 -10.45 6.31 1.23
C ASP A 55 -11.33 5.11 0.94
N GLU A 56 -10.92 4.31 -0.05
CA GLU A 56 -11.49 2.98 -0.24
C GLU A 56 -10.86 2.03 0.78
N LYS A 57 -11.72 1.22 1.42
CA LYS A 57 -11.29 0.33 2.50
C LYS A 57 -11.56 -1.11 2.14
N PHE A 58 -10.60 -1.99 2.41
CA PHE A 58 -10.82 -3.42 2.35
C PHE A 58 -9.84 -4.12 3.27
N GLU A 59 -10.04 -5.42 3.46
CA GLU A 59 -9.19 -6.24 4.31
C GLU A 59 -8.79 -7.49 3.54
N GLN A 60 -7.54 -7.89 3.69
CA GLN A 60 -7.03 -9.11 3.07
C GLN A 60 -6.11 -9.82 4.05
N ASP A 61 -6.43 -11.08 4.36
CA ASP A 61 -5.62 -11.91 5.28
C ASP A 61 -5.37 -11.24 6.63
N GLY A 62 -6.38 -10.52 7.13
CA GLY A 62 -6.29 -9.79 8.40
C GLY A 62 -5.60 -8.44 8.31
N LEU A 63 -5.11 -8.05 7.13
CA LEU A 63 -4.49 -6.75 6.93
C LEU A 63 -5.51 -5.75 6.38
N ARG A 64 -5.70 -4.64 7.10
CA ARG A 64 -6.57 -3.55 6.64
C ARG A 64 -5.82 -2.67 5.65
N ILE A 65 -6.48 -2.38 4.54
CA ILE A 65 -5.90 -1.56 3.47
C ILE A 65 -6.81 -0.35 3.24
N PHE A 66 -6.21 0.83 3.18
CA PHE A 66 -6.90 2.08 2.86
C PHE A 66 -6.26 2.67 1.62
N VAL A 67 -7.05 2.89 0.56
CA VAL A 67 -6.54 3.46 -0.69
C VAL A 67 -7.05 4.89 -0.82
N GLU A 68 -6.13 5.84 -0.94
CA GLU A 68 -6.49 7.24 -1.13
C GLU A 68 -7.42 7.40 -2.34
N ASP A 69 -8.45 8.22 -2.20
CA ASP A 69 -9.47 8.41 -3.23
C ASP A 69 -8.87 8.70 -4.61
N ALA A 70 -7.85 9.54 -4.67
CA ALA A 70 -7.19 9.89 -5.93
C ALA A 70 -6.51 8.70 -6.61
N LEU A 71 -6.22 7.63 -5.87
CA LEU A 71 -5.55 6.44 -6.41
C LEU A 71 -6.51 5.29 -6.72
N VAL A 72 -7.78 5.38 -6.33
CA VAL A 72 -8.73 4.28 -6.54
C VAL A 72 -8.83 3.93 -8.01
N ASP A 73 -9.06 4.91 -8.89
CA ASP A 73 -9.17 4.67 -10.32
C ASP A 73 -7.83 4.29 -10.96
N PRO A 74 -6.72 5.01 -10.72
CA PRO A 74 -5.43 4.62 -11.28
C PRO A 74 -4.97 3.21 -10.91
N LEU A 75 -5.32 2.74 -9.72
CA LEU A 75 -4.90 1.42 -9.25
C LEU A 75 -5.93 0.32 -9.52
N ASP A 76 -7.10 0.65 -10.06
CA ASP A 76 -8.12 -0.35 -10.36
C ASP A 76 -7.58 -1.35 -11.39
N GLY A 77 -7.75 -2.63 -11.10
CA GLY A 77 -7.25 -3.69 -11.97
C GLY A 77 -5.76 -3.95 -11.89
N ARG A 78 -5.02 -3.17 -11.07
CA ARG A 78 -3.59 -3.39 -10.87
C ARG A 78 -3.35 -4.40 -9.74
N THR A 79 -2.14 -4.91 -9.69
CA THR A 79 -1.72 -5.87 -8.66
C THR A 79 -0.51 -5.34 -7.91
N LEU A 80 -0.61 -5.27 -6.59
CA LEU A 80 0.54 -4.99 -5.74
C LEU A 80 1.22 -6.31 -5.41
N ASP A 81 2.49 -6.43 -5.79
CA ASP A 81 3.28 -7.64 -5.65
C ASP A 81 4.65 -7.30 -5.08
N VAL A 82 5.48 -8.30 -4.92
CA VAL A 82 6.84 -8.15 -4.40
C VAL A 82 7.83 -8.59 -5.47
N ARG A 83 8.88 -7.81 -5.62
CA ARG A 83 10.02 -8.16 -6.47
C ARG A 83 11.26 -8.26 -5.58
N GLU A 84 12.08 -9.29 -5.80
CA GLU A 84 13.35 -9.38 -5.12
C GLU A 84 14.34 -8.39 -5.73
N ALA A 85 14.94 -7.58 -4.88
CA ALA A 85 15.95 -6.60 -5.25
C ALA A 85 17.21 -6.85 -4.44
N SER A 86 18.31 -6.21 -4.84
CA SER A 86 19.61 -6.40 -4.17
C SER A 86 19.57 -6.03 -2.69
N GLU A 87 18.67 -5.12 -2.30
CA GLU A 87 18.52 -4.66 -0.91
C GLU A 87 17.38 -5.35 -0.17
N GLY A 88 16.77 -6.37 -0.77
CA GLY A 88 15.67 -7.10 -0.18
C GLY A 88 14.38 -6.99 -0.98
N PRO A 89 13.24 -7.44 -0.43
CA PRO A 89 11.97 -7.38 -1.15
C PRO A 89 11.49 -5.96 -1.37
N GLU A 90 10.98 -5.71 -2.56
CA GLU A 90 10.47 -4.41 -2.98
C GLU A 90 9.02 -4.54 -3.44
N LEU A 91 8.16 -3.63 -2.99
CA LEU A 91 6.76 -3.59 -3.42
C LEU A 91 6.68 -2.95 -4.80
N VAL A 92 5.97 -3.60 -5.71
CA VAL A 92 5.79 -3.12 -7.08
C VAL A 92 4.33 -3.25 -7.51
N PHE A 93 3.87 -2.30 -8.33
CA PHE A 93 2.55 -2.40 -8.96
C PHE A 93 2.70 -2.98 -10.37
N ARG A 94 1.90 -3.98 -10.66
CA ARG A 94 1.89 -4.65 -11.98
C ARG A 94 0.61 -4.35 -12.74
#